data_79bbc46d2755f4edbf7619097d84d6c2
#
_entry.id   79bbc46d2755f4edbf7619097d84d6c2
#
_cell.length_a   1.000
_cell.length_b   1.000
_cell.length_c   1.000
_cell.angle_alpha   90.00
_cell.angle_beta   90.00
_cell.angle_gamma   90.00
#
_symmetry.space_group_name_H-M   'P 1'
#
loop_
_entity.id
_entity.type
_entity.pdbx_description
1 polymer ?
#
loop_
_entity_poly.entity_id
_entity_poly.type
_entity_poly.pdbx_seq_one_letter_code
_entity_poly.pdbx_strand_id
1 'polypeptide(L)'
;MIRKCLIYFLGLMLAASAAMAVNPLSSQSELPKAWGDWTRWGDQGNGMYRNPVLPSDYSDIDCIRVGPDYYAISSTFQYSPGMVILHSKDLVNWRILGHVIDDLTQIGPELNWDRMNRYGRGVWAGAIRYHDGKFWVYFGTPEEGYFMSRAKNPEGPWEPLHRVMNEAGWDDCCPFWDDDGQGYFVGTHFKDGYKTWLFKLTPDGRDLVADSRVLINEGSGREANKLYKINGTYYHFYSEHKPDVGRYVMMQRATNIAGPYTEKRQLSHAQREVREPNQGGIVQTEQGNWYFFTHHGSGDWEGRCASLLPVTWADGWPILGEVGSDGIGKMVWSGRKPVTNAPTITLQTDDTFDSPKLGVQWEWNYQPRADMWSLAERPGWLRLHAWKPLRHDDLKRAGNTLTQRVLRTQRNVVTVDLDPSGIADGQVAGLCHYNRNYATIAVRRENGVLTIESARNRTTLRGPALTTKPLWLRSEWDLNGVCRFSYSTDGKSFTSFGEPYQFGWADYRGERIGLFSYNNSGEAGHADFDSFTYRSDSSLTQ
;
A
#
# COMPACT_ATOMS: atom_id res chain seq x y z
N MET A 1 44.42 46.58 -52.11
CA MET A 1 43.42 47.18 -51.18
C MET A 1 42.11 46.45 -51.42
N ILE A 2 41.86 45.45 -50.66
CA ILE A 2 40.77 44.50 -50.90
C ILE A 2 39.74 44.68 -49.80
N ARG A 3 38.52 45.06 -50.17
CA ARG A 3 37.36 45.15 -49.28
C ARG A 3 36.81 43.74 -49.07
N LYS A 4 36.69 43.28 -47.83
CA LYS A 4 35.97 42.07 -47.44
C LYS A 4 34.49 42.40 -47.20
N CYS A 5 33.61 41.81 -48.02
CA CYS A 5 32.17 41.77 -47.73
C CYS A 5 31.86 40.75 -46.68
N LEU A 6 31.14 41.17 -45.65
CA LEU A 6 30.57 40.28 -44.60
C LEU A 6 29.15 39.95 -45.02
N ILE A 7 28.87 38.66 -45.27
CA ILE A 7 27.52 38.14 -45.54
C ILE A 7 26.97 37.60 -44.24
N TYR A 8 25.90 38.20 -43.73
CA TYR A 8 25.11 37.68 -42.62
C TYR A 8 24.14 36.61 -43.14
N PHE A 9 24.33 35.38 -42.68
CA PHE A 9 23.33 34.33 -42.82
C PHE A 9 22.37 34.39 -41.61
N LEU A 10 21.11 34.75 -41.87
CA LEU A 10 20.00 34.63 -40.95
C LEU A 10 19.51 33.19 -41.01
N GLY A 11 19.90 32.36 -40.01
CA GLY A 11 19.36 31.00 -39.85
C GLY A 11 18.00 31.07 -39.17
N LEU A 12 16.92 30.79 -39.90
CA LEU A 12 15.61 30.48 -39.32
C LEU A 12 15.69 29.13 -38.58
N MET A 13 15.65 29.15 -37.24
CA MET A 13 15.37 27.96 -36.46
C MET A 13 13.85 27.69 -36.52
N LEU A 14 13.45 26.73 -37.32
CA LEU A 14 12.14 26.09 -37.21
C LEU A 14 12.19 25.18 -35.97
N ALA A 15 11.52 25.58 -34.89
CA ALA A 15 11.22 24.72 -33.79
C ALA A 15 10.18 23.70 -34.23
N ALA A 16 10.62 22.50 -34.56
CA ALA A 16 9.75 21.35 -34.70
C ALA A 16 9.26 20.93 -33.31
N SER A 17 8.03 21.32 -32.96
CA SER A 17 7.31 20.72 -31.83
C SER A 17 7.02 19.27 -32.16
N ALA A 18 7.85 18.37 -31.64
CA ALA A 18 7.54 16.94 -31.61
C ALA A 18 6.30 16.78 -30.69
N ALA A 19 5.13 16.68 -31.28
CA ALA A 19 3.97 16.13 -30.63
C ALA A 19 4.34 14.69 -30.26
N MET A 20 4.55 14.42 -28.97
CA MET A 20 4.60 13.04 -28.48
C MET A 20 3.25 12.42 -28.83
N ALA A 21 3.26 11.54 -29.81
CA ALA A 21 2.14 10.67 -30.13
C ALA A 21 1.88 9.87 -28.84
N VAL A 22 0.75 10.13 -28.20
CA VAL A 22 0.19 9.25 -27.18
C VAL A 22 -0.09 7.95 -27.93
N ASN A 23 0.72 6.94 -27.66
CA ASN A 23 0.46 5.59 -28.17
C ASN A 23 -0.98 5.23 -27.80
N PRO A 24 -1.83 4.84 -28.77
CA PRO A 24 -3.13 4.30 -28.44
C PRO A 24 -2.90 3.09 -27.55
N LEU A 25 -3.59 3.06 -26.39
CA LEU A 25 -3.62 1.97 -25.43
C LEU A 25 -3.61 0.65 -26.20
N SER A 26 -2.56 -0.12 -25.98
CA SER A 26 -2.41 -1.44 -26.56
C SER A 26 -3.67 -2.25 -26.32
N SER A 27 -4.17 -2.90 -27.35
CA SER A 27 -5.22 -3.90 -27.32
C SER A 27 -5.13 -4.73 -26.04
N GLN A 28 -6.25 -4.91 -25.35
CA GLN A 28 -6.43 -5.79 -24.20
C GLN A 28 -5.78 -7.14 -24.48
N SER A 29 -4.53 -7.31 -24.06
CA SER A 29 -3.92 -8.62 -23.98
C SER A 29 -4.60 -9.31 -22.79
N GLU A 30 -5.23 -10.46 -23.02
CA GLU A 30 -5.61 -11.37 -21.94
C GLU A 30 -4.42 -11.46 -20.98
N LEU A 31 -4.67 -11.25 -19.68
CA LEU A 31 -3.65 -11.39 -18.65
C LEU A 31 -2.94 -12.73 -18.86
N PRO A 32 -1.60 -12.76 -18.92
CA PRO A 32 -0.90 -14.03 -19.13
C PRO A 32 -1.35 -15.04 -18.08
N LYS A 33 -1.69 -16.26 -18.52
CA LYS A 33 -2.07 -17.36 -17.60
C LYS A 33 -1.02 -17.64 -16.52
N ALA A 34 0.22 -17.19 -16.74
CA ALA A 34 1.32 -17.25 -15.79
C ALA A 34 1.12 -16.36 -14.52
N TRP A 35 0.19 -15.39 -14.54
CA TRP A 35 -0.03 -14.47 -13.41
C TRP A 35 -1.03 -14.98 -12.39
N GLY A 36 -1.41 -16.24 -12.47
CA GLY A 36 -2.44 -16.84 -11.68
C GLY A 36 -3.84 -16.58 -12.23
N ASP A 37 -4.76 -17.33 -11.69
CA ASP A 37 -6.19 -17.18 -11.99
C ASP A 37 -6.79 -16.22 -10.96
N TRP A 38 -6.82 -14.93 -11.28
CA TRP A 38 -7.39 -13.89 -10.42
C TRP A 38 -8.90 -14.06 -10.15
N THR A 39 -9.55 -15.03 -10.81
CA THR A 39 -10.93 -15.39 -10.50
C THR A 39 -11.03 -16.17 -9.19
N ARG A 40 -9.91 -16.69 -8.69
CA ARG A 40 -9.81 -17.43 -7.44
C ARG A 40 -8.60 -16.94 -6.65
N TRP A 41 -8.77 -16.71 -5.37
CA TRP A 41 -7.74 -16.21 -4.46
C TRP A 41 -7.98 -16.71 -3.02
N GLY A 42 -6.98 -16.62 -2.16
CA GLY A 42 -7.10 -16.91 -0.74
C GLY A 42 -7.45 -18.36 -0.43
N ASP A 43 -8.17 -18.58 0.67
CA ASP A 43 -8.63 -19.88 1.15
C ASP A 43 -9.65 -20.49 0.18
N GLN A 44 -9.45 -21.74 -0.24
CA GLN A 44 -10.34 -22.45 -1.15
C GLN A 44 -11.36 -23.36 -0.43
N GLY A 45 -11.39 -23.35 0.91
CA GLY A 45 -12.34 -24.14 1.72
C GLY A 45 -12.07 -25.65 1.76
N ASN A 46 -11.10 -26.14 1.00
CA ASN A 46 -10.78 -27.57 0.86
C ASN A 46 -9.37 -27.93 1.39
N GLY A 47 -8.82 -27.09 2.27
CA GLY A 47 -7.45 -27.24 2.77
C GLY A 47 -6.36 -26.73 1.82
N MET A 48 -6.75 -26.10 0.73
CA MET A 48 -5.85 -25.46 -0.24
C MET A 48 -5.99 -23.94 -0.18
N TYR A 49 -4.96 -23.22 -0.64
CA TYR A 49 -5.01 -21.79 -0.91
C TYR A 49 -4.59 -21.48 -2.35
N ARG A 50 -4.94 -20.30 -2.82
CA ARG A 50 -4.46 -19.71 -4.08
C ARG A 50 -3.90 -18.32 -3.83
N ASN A 51 -2.80 -18.03 -4.50
CA ASN A 51 -2.21 -16.69 -4.51
C ASN A 51 -2.90 -15.78 -5.55
N PRO A 52 -3.08 -14.48 -5.21
CA PRO A 52 -2.74 -13.88 -3.94
C PRO A 52 -3.63 -14.38 -2.80
N VAL A 53 -3.11 -14.46 -1.57
CA VAL A 53 -3.95 -14.74 -0.40
C VAL A 53 -4.76 -13.52 0.03
N LEU A 54 -4.28 -12.30 -0.30
CA LEU A 54 -5.03 -11.05 -0.23
C LEU A 54 -4.94 -10.35 -1.59
N PRO A 55 -6.04 -10.23 -2.33
CA PRO A 55 -6.06 -9.65 -3.69
C PRO A 55 -6.16 -8.12 -3.64
N SER A 56 -5.30 -7.48 -2.86
CA SER A 56 -5.29 -6.04 -2.61
C SER A 56 -3.88 -5.57 -2.28
N ASP A 57 -3.67 -4.25 -2.35
CA ASP A 57 -2.38 -3.63 -2.12
C ASP A 57 -1.91 -3.73 -0.67
N TYR A 58 -0.90 -4.56 -0.44
CA TYR A 58 -0.16 -4.70 0.80
C TYR A 58 1.34 -4.69 0.50
N SER A 59 1.84 -3.52 0.15
CA SER A 59 3.25 -3.32 -0.23
C SER A 59 4.21 -3.56 0.93
N ASP A 60 5.43 -4.01 0.59
CA ASP A 60 6.59 -4.05 1.48
C ASP A 60 6.36 -4.87 2.75
N ILE A 61 5.79 -6.04 2.58
CA ILE A 61 5.42 -6.93 3.68
C ILE A 61 6.66 -7.37 4.47
N ASP A 62 6.51 -7.40 5.80
CA ASP A 62 7.30 -8.23 6.71
C ASP A 62 6.36 -9.04 7.60
N CYS A 63 6.79 -10.25 7.99
CA CYS A 63 5.95 -11.17 8.74
C CYS A 63 6.75 -11.90 9.81
N ILE A 64 6.13 -12.06 10.98
CA ILE A 64 6.67 -12.85 12.10
C ILE A 64 5.61 -13.80 12.67
N ARG A 65 6.07 -14.84 13.40
CA ARG A 65 5.21 -15.69 14.24
C ARG A 65 5.48 -15.40 15.71
N VAL A 66 4.40 -15.28 16.50
CA VAL A 66 4.46 -15.16 17.96
C VAL A 66 3.48 -16.16 18.56
N GLY A 67 3.99 -17.22 19.16
CA GLY A 67 3.16 -18.35 19.58
C GLY A 67 2.43 -18.99 18.39
N PRO A 68 1.11 -19.19 18.46
CA PRO A 68 0.31 -19.74 17.36
C PRO A 68 -0.12 -18.72 16.32
N ASP A 69 0.25 -17.45 16.50
CA ASP A 69 -0.24 -16.33 15.71
C ASP A 69 0.83 -15.79 14.75
N TYR A 70 0.37 -15.30 13.58
CA TYR A 70 1.20 -14.64 12.60
C TYR A 70 0.79 -13.15 12.51
N TYR A 71 1.80 -12.30 12.48
CA TYR A 71 1.62 -10.85 12.36
C TYR A 71 2.43 -10.33 11.19
N ALA A 72 1.83 -9.46 10.41
CA ALA A 72 2.52 -8.82 9.30
C ALA A 72 2.26 -7.33 9.31
N ILE A 73 3.18 -6.58 8.70
CA ILE A 73 3.04 -5.14 8.45
C ILE A 73 3.12 -4.85 6.96
N SER A 74 2.57 -3.71 6.56
CA SER A 74 2.66 -3.22 5.18
C SER A 74 2.72 -1.70 5.16
N SER A 75 3.46 -1.16 4.20
CA SER A 75 3.60 0.28 3.95
C SER A 75 2.26 0.94 3.65
N THR A 76 2.07 2.14 4.15
CA THR A 76 0.87 2.96 3.90
C THR A 76 1.17 4.28 3.19
N PHE A 77 2.43 4.58 2.95
CA PHE A 77 2.89 5.80 2.28
C PHE A 77 2.40 7.07 2.98
N GLN A 78 1.64 7.92 2.30
CA GLN A 78 1.03 9.12 2.86
C GLN A 78 -0.32 8.89 3.55
N TYR A 79 -0.84 7.66 3.56
CA TYR A 79 -2.14 7.38 4.15
C TYR A 79 -2.07 7.28 5.67
N SER A 80 -3.05 7.88 6.37
CA SER A 80 -3.21 7.90 7.81
C SER A 80 -4.49 7.16 8.25
N PRO A 81 -4.44 6.27 9.25
CA PRO A 81 -3.28 5.91 10.08
C PRO A 81 -2.20 5.16 9.30
N GLY A 82 -0.94 5.25 9.76
CA GLY A 82 0.21 4.70 9.06
C GLY A 82 0.67 3.34 9.54
N MET A 83 1.33 2.57 8.64
CA MET A 83 1.86 1.22 8.86
C MET A 83 0.77 0.26 9.36
N VAL A 84 0.03 -0.33 8.44
CA VAL A 84 -1.03 -1.30 8.75
C VAL A 84 -0.45 -2.58 9.34
N ILE A 85 -1.15 -3.14 10.33
CA ILE A 85 -0.84 -4.43 10.95
C ILE A 85 -1.91 -5.44 10.59
N LEU A 86 -1.46 -6.60 10.12
CA LEU A 86 -2.27 -7.76 9.78
C LEU A 86 -2.06 -8.88 10.79
N HIS A 87 -3.08 -9.70 11.00
CA HIS A 87 -3.05 -10.88 11.84
C HIS A 87 -3.64 -12.07 11.13
N SER A 88 -3.03 -13.24 11.30
CA SER A 88 -3.51 -14.52 10.78
C SER A 88 -3.23 -15.65 11.77
N LYS A 89 -4.05 -16.71 11.70
CA LYS A 89 -3.83 -18.00 12.38
C LYS A 89 -3.23 -19.06 11.45
N ASP A 90 -3.15 -18.79 10.14
CA ASP A 90 -2.79 -19.81 9.14
C ASP A 90 -1.96 -19.30 7.95
N LEU A 91 -1.55 -18.02 7.96
CA LEU A 91 -0.85 -17.34 6.86
C LEU A 91 -1.68 -17.15 5.57
N VAL A 92 -2.92 -17.58 5.55
CA VAL A 92 -3.82 -17.50 4.39
C VAL A 92 -4.99 -16.55 4.65
N ASN A 93 -5.61 -16.69 5.82
CA ASN A 93 -6.72 -15.87 6.25
C ASN A 93 -6.21 -14.72 7.12
N TRP A 94 -6.24 -13.50 6.59
CA TRP A 94 -5.71 -12.31 7.24
C TRP A 94 -6.81 -11.30 7.55
N ARG A 95 -6.69 -10.63 8.69
CA ARG A 95 -7.48 -9.46 9.06
C ARG A 95 -6.59 -8.29 9.41
N ILE A 96 -7.08 -7.08 9.20
CA ILE A 96 -6.45 -5.86 9.69
C ILE A 96 -6.71 -5.78 11.20
N LEU A 97 -5.66 -5.63 12.01
CA LEU A 97 -5.77 -5.37 13.44
C LEU A 97 -5.85 -3.87 13.75
N GLY A 98 -5.14 -3.05 12.99
CA GLY A 98 -5.00 -1.62 13.21
C GLY A 98 -3.74 -1.09 12.52
N HIS A 99 -3.20 -0.01 13.07
CA HIS A 99 -2.04 0.68 12.52
C HIS A 99 -1.08 1.06 13.64
N VAL A 100 0.20 1.22 13.28
CA VAL A 100 1.25 1.62 14.24
C VAL A 100 1.21 3.12 14.54
N ILE A 101 0.81 3.93 13.55
CA ILE A 101 0.96 5.40 13.57
C ILE A 101 -0.41 6.03 13.44
N ASP A 102 -0.91 6.61 14.50
CA ASP A 102 -2.20 7.32 14.52
C ASP A 102 -2.12 8.76 14.00
N ASP A 103 -0.93 9.38 14.07
CA ASP A 103 -0.68 10.75 13.65
C ASP A 103 0.61 10.85 12.82
N LEU A 104 0.46 11.02 11.49
CA LEU A 104 1.59 11.14 10.57
C LEU A 104 2.40 12.42 10.76
N THR A 105 1.89 13.42 11.48
CA THR A 105 2.65 14.64 11.75
C THR A 105 3.84 14.40 12.67
N GLN A 106 3.86 13.27 13.39
CA GLN A 106 5.04 12.80 14.13
C GLN A 106 6.25 12.54 13.23
N ILE A 107 6.01 12.19 11.95
CA ILE A 107 7.08 12.06 10.94
C ILE A 107 7.50 13.44 10.44
N GLY A 108 6.53 14.27 10.06
CA GLY A 108 6.81 15.61 9.59
C GLY A 108 5.56 16.35 9.08
N PRO A 109 5.59 17.69 9.04
CA PRO A 109 4.43 18.52 8.70
C PRO A 109 3.98 18.35 7.25
N GLU A 110 4.85 17.86 6.37
CA GLU A 110 4.54 17.68 4.94
C GLU A 110 3.51 16.55 4.69
N LEU A 111 3.23 15.74 5.72
CA LEU A 111 2.20 14.70 5.73
C LEU A 111 0.85 15.16 6.29
N ASN A 112 0.74 16.44 6.67
CA ASN A 112 -0.50 17.01 7.19
C ASN A 112 -1.43 17.50 6.07
N TRP A 113 -2.74 17.61 6.38
CA TRP A 113 -3.81 18.07 5.47
C TRP A 113 -3.57 19.46 4.86
N ASP A 114 -2.80 20.32 5.54
CA ASP A 114 -2.49 21.69 5.10
C ASP A 114 -1.24 21.80 4.24
N ARG A 115 -0.52 20.69 4.04
CA ARG A 115 0.68 20.59 3.18
C ARG A 115 0.50 19.63 2.02
N MET A 116 0.21 18.37 2.32
CA MET A 116 -0.02 17.28 1.37
C MET A 116 1.10 17.15 0.32
N ASN A 117 2.36 17.20 0.74
CA ASN A 117 3.54 17.24 -0.16
C ASN A 117 4.31 15.92 -0.25
N ARG A 118 3.75 14.80 0.23
CA ARG A 118 4.40 13.48 0.29
C ARG A 118 3.64 12.40 -0.46
N TYR A 119 2.99 12.73 -1.57
CA TYR A 119 2.25 11.72 -2.35
C TYR A 119 3.18 10.57 -2.76
N GLY A 120 2.84 9.32 -2.37
CA GLY A 120 3.66 8.12 -2.57
C GLY A 120 4.90 8.03 -1.70
N ARG A 121 5.03 8.91 -0.71
CA ARG A 121 6.13 8.96 0.26
C ARG A 121 5.55 8.93 1.67
N GLY A 122 6.40 9.05 2.69
CA GLY A 122 5.97 8.89 4.07
C GLY A 122 6.33 7.49 4.58
N VAL A 123 5.37 6.68 4.99
CA VAL A 123 5.59 5.37 5.63
C VAL A 123 5.93 4.31 4.58
N TRP A 124 7.23 4.08 4.38
CA TRP A 124 7.76 3.09 3.47
C TRP A 124 8.04 1.75 4.18
N ALA A 125 8.88 0.91 3.56
CA ALA A 125 9.15 -0.43 4.03
C ALA A 125 9.69 -0.48 5.46
N GLY A 126 9.18 -1.42 6.23
CA GLY A 126 9.57 -1.63 7.61
C GLY A 126 9.83 -3.09 7.94
N ALA A 127 10.08 -3.32 9.21
CA ALA A 127 10.16 -4.65 9.78
C ALA A 127 9.47 -4.70 11.14
N ILE A 128 8.78 -5.81 11.40
CA ILE A 128 8.17 -6.13 12.69
C ILE A 128 8.99 -7.20 13.39
N ARG A 129 9.22 -7.03 14.70
CA ARG A 129 9.87 -8.04 15.54
C ARG A 129 9.15 -8.15 16.87
N TYR A 130 9.29 -9.29 17.52
CA TYR A 130 8.83 -9.50 18.89
C TYR A 130 10.03 -9.76 19.80
N HIS A 131 10.25 -8.87 20.74
CA HIS A 131 11.37 -8.93 21.66
C HIS A 131 10.97 -8.38 23.03
N ASP A 132 11.41 -9.02 24.10
CA ASP A 132 11.14 -8.65 25.48
C ASP A 132 9.65 -8.33 25.77
N GLY A 133 8.77 -9.25 25.31
CA GLY A 133 7.33 -9.15 25.55
C GLY A 133 6.62 -8.03 24.79
N LYS A 134 7.26 -7.40 23.80
CA LYS A 134 6.72 -6.31 22.99
C LYS A 134 6.88 -6.57 21.49
N PHE A 135 5.95 -6.03 20.72
CA PHE A 135 6.10 -5.84 19.29
C PHE A 135 6.89 -4.56 19.03
N TRP A 136 7.83 -4.64 18.11
CA TRP A 136 8.68 -3.55 17.67
C TRP A 136 8.51 -3.38 16.17
N VAL A 137 8.22 -2.17 15.73
CA VAL A 137 8.14 -1.82 14.31
C VAL A 137 9.13 -0.70 14.04
N TYR A 138 10.00 -0.92 13.06
CA TYR A 138 10.90 0.10 12.51
C TYR A 138 10.57 0.28 11.04
N PHE A 139 10.66 1.48 10.53
CA PHE A 139 10.38 1.77 9.13
C PHE A 139 11.18 2.97 8.63
N GLY A 140 11.36 3.03 7.32
CA GLY A 140 11.99 4.15 6.64
C GLY A 140 10.97 5.17 6.13
N THR A 141 11.43 6.41 6.03
CA THR A 141 10.80 7.46 5.26
C THR A 141 11.87 8.09 4.38
N PRO A 142 11.64 8.26 3.06
CA PRO A 142 12.72 8.62 2.13
C PRO A 142 13.31 10.02 2.36
N GLU A 143 12.57 10.91 3.01
CA GLU A 143 12.97 12.28 3.29
C GLU A 143 13.40 12.53 4.73
N GLU A 144 12.82 11.81 5.69
CA GLU A 144 12.97 12.10 7.12
C GLU A 144 13.90 11.12 7.84
N GLY A 145 14.15 9.91 7.27
CA GLY A 145 15.02 8.88 7.84
C GLY A 145 14.25 7.73 8.48
N TYR A 146 14.81 7.16 9.58
CA TYR A 146 14.21 6.01 10.25
C TYR A 146 13.43 6.38 11.51
N PHE A 147 12.33 5.67 11.70
CA PHE A 147 11.47 5.77 12.88
C PHE A 147 11.21 4.39 13.47
N MET A 148 10.84 4.36 14.73
CA MET A 148 10.36 3.17 15.40
C MET A 148 9.20 3.49 16.34
N SER A 149 8.38 2.47 16.58
CA SER A 149 7.43 2.40 17.69
C SER A 149 7.39 1.00 18.24
N ARG A 150 6.86 0.85 19.45
CA ARG A 150 6.67 -0.46 20.08
C ARG A 150 5.39 -0.49 20.90
N ALA A 151 4.82 -1.69 21.05
CA ALA A 151 3.62 -1.92 21.84
C ALA A 151 3.66 -3.29 22.51
N LYS A 152 2.98 -3.43 23.64
CA LYS A 152 2.79 -4.73 24.29
C LYS A 152 1.82 -5.61 23.51
N ASN A 153 0.76 -4.99 22.98
CA ASN A 153 -0.25 -5.65 22.16
C ASN A 153 -0.15 -5.18 20.71
N PRO A 154 -0.33 -6.04 19.71
CA PRO A 154 -0.23 -5.65 18.31
C PRO A 154 -1.36 -4.70 17.87
N GLU A 155 -2.49 -4.69 18.57
CA GLU A 155 -3.59 -3.72 18.37
C GLU A 155 -3.27 -2.35 18.98
N GLY A 156 -2.19 -2.22 19.75
CA GLY A 156 -1.79 -1.03 20.47
C GLY A 156 -2.26 -0.99 21.93
N PRO A 157 -2.21 0.18 22.60
CA PRO A 157 -1.68 1.42 22.03
C PRO A 157 -0.17 1.31 21.73
N TRP A 158 0.24 1.89 20.61
CA TRP A 158 1.64 2.02 20.24
C TRP A 158 2.26 3.25 20.93
N GLU A 159 3.54 3.14 21.31
CA GLU A 159 4.28 4.30 21.83
C GLU A 159 4.36 5.40 20.73
N PRO A 160 4.43 6.68 21.08
CA PRO A 160 4.73 7.73 20.11
C PRO A 160 5.99 7.42 19.31
N LEU A 161 6.02 7.85 18.05
CA LEU A 161 7.17 7.60 17.18
C LEU A 161 8.46 8.16 17.78
N HIS A 162 9.48 7.33 17.81
CA HIS A 162 10.84 7.74 18.08
C HIS A 162 11.63 7.79 16.77
N ARG A 163 12.32 8.91 16.52
CA ARG A 163 13.18 9.06 15.35
C ARG A 163 14.55 8.45 15.62
N VAL A 164 14.81 7.30 15.01
CA VAL A 164 16.05 6.51 15.16
C VAL A 164 17.20 7.14 14.39
N MET A 165 16.92 7.72 13.22
CA MET A 165 17.90 8.39 12.35
C MET A 165 17.24 9.57 11.64
N ASN A 166 17.93 10.71 11.61
CA ASN A 166 17.45 11.92 10.94
C ASN A 166 18.32 12.21 9.69
N GLU A 167 18.19 11.36 8.69
CA GLU A 167 18.94 11.49 7.43
C GLU A 167 18.10 10.95 6.27
N ALA A 168 17.94 11.75 5.21
CA ALA A 168 17.20 11.37 4.02
C ALA A 168 17.99 10.37 3.15
N GLY A 169 17.28 9.49 2.47
CA GLY A 169 17.87 8.55 1.51
C GLY A 169 18.09 7.14 2.06
N TRP A 170 17.50 6.85 3.21
CA TRP A 170 17.50 5.53 3.82
C TRP A 170 16.16 4.84 3.69
N ASP A 171 16.19 3.52 3.50
CA ASP A 171 15.00 2.67 3.40
C ASP A 171 15.29 1.21 3.78
N ASP A 172 14.27 0.35 3.77
CA ASP A 172 14.34 -1.09 3.96
C ASP A 172 15.18 -1.51 5.17
N CYS A 173 14.66 -1.25 6.35
CA CYS A 173 15.33 -1.56 7.59
C CYS A 173 14.83 -2.87 8.25
N CYS A 174 15.67 -3.42 9.14
CA CYS A 174 15.30 -4.54 9.97
C CYS A 174 16.07 -4.53 11.29
N PRO A 175 15.39 -4.45 12.45
CA PRO A 175 16.01 -4.70 13.74
C PRO A 175 16.18 -6.20 13.96
N PHE A 176 17.16 -6.55 14.76
CA PHE A 176 17.45 -7.93 15.16
C PHE A 176 18.07 -7.94 16.57
N TRP A 177 17.62 -8.83 17.44
CA TRP A 177 18.23 -9.07 18.75
C TRP A 177 18.89 -10.45 18.75
N ASP A 178 20.16 -10.49 19.13
CA ASP A 178 20.93 -11.72 19.22
C ASP A 178 20.70 -12.44 20.57
N ASP A 179 21.20 -13.67 20.70
CA ASP A 179 21.02 -14.52 21.89
C ASP A 179 21.65 -13.92 23.15
N ASP A 180 22.64 -13.05 23.02
CA ASP A 180 23.27 -12.30 24.11
C ASP A 180 22.50 -11.04 24.53
N GLY A 181 21.38 -10.75 23.85
CA GLY A 181 20.55 -9.58 24.09
C GLY A 181 21.02 -8.32 23.35
N GLN A 182 22.14 -8.34 22.64
CA GLN A 182 22.58 -7.20 21.84
C GLN A 182 21.65 -6.99 20.65
N GLY A 183 21.07 -5.80 20.56
CA GLY A 183 20.29 -5.38 19.40
C GLY A 183 21.15 -4.90 18.25
N TYR A 184 20.74 -5.22 17.05
CA TYR A 184 21.31 -4.77 15.78
C TYR A 184 20.25 -4.18 14.88
N PHE A 185 20.69 -3.38 13.93
CA PHE A 185 19.82 -2.75 12.93
C PHE A 185 20.51 -2.75 11.59
N VAL A 186 19.83 -3.19 10.55
CA VAL A 186 20.31 -3.10 9.17
C VAL A 186 19.43 -2.16 8.38
N GLY A 187 20.03 -1.36 7.50
CA GLY A 187 19.30 -0.46 6.60
C GLY A 187 20.10 -0.13 5.36
N THR A 188 19.40 0.21 4.29
CA THR A 188 20.01 0.59 2.99
C THR A 188 19.99 2.09 2.77
N HIS A 189 21.15 2.66 2.46
CA HIS A 189 21.29 4.04 2.00
C HIS A 189 21.20 4.07 0.45
N PHE A 190 19.99 4.22 -0.08
CA PHE A 190 19.77 4.14 -1.52
C PHE A 190 20.37 5.32 -2.31
N LYS A 191 20.55 6.49 -1.67
CA LYS A 191 21.23 7.65 -2.27
C LYS A 191 22.75 7.49 -2.32
N ASP A 192 23.33 6.57 -1.54
CA ASP A 192 24.78 6.26 -1.54
C ASP A 192 25.03 4.87 -2.14
N GLY A 193 24.64 4.67 -3.38
CA GLY A 193 24.91 3.44 -4.14
C GLY A 193 24.27 2.16 -3.58
N TYR A 194 23.16 2.28 -2.86
CA TYR A 194 22.50 1.16 -2.18
C TYR A 194 23.44 0.42 -1.22
N LYS A 195 24.23 1.15 -0.46
CA LYS A 195 25.03 0.57 0.61
C LYS A 195 24.15 0.13 1.77
N THR A 196 24.32 -1.11 2.18
CA THR A 196 23.63 -1.69 3.32
C THR A 196 24.54 -1.73 4.54
N TRP A 197 24.13 -1.04 5.58
CA TRP A 197 24.89 -0.87 6.80
C TRP A 197 24.24 -1.58 7.97
N LEU A 198 25.06 -2.28 8.75
CA LEU A 198 24.71 -2.84 10.04
C LEU A 198 25.15 -1.86 11.14
N PHE A 199 24.29 -1.63 12.12
CA PHE A 199 24.55 -0.87 13.33
C PHE A 199 24.24 -1.73 14.56
N LYS A 200 24.84 -1.42 15.70
CA LYS A 200 24.33 -1.86 17.00
C LYS A 200 23.21 -0.92 17.42
N LEU A 201 22.21 -1.47 18.09
CA LEU A 201 21.21 -0.70 18.80
C LEU A 201 21.70 -0.41 20.23
N THR A 202 21.25 0.71 20.78
CA THR A 202 21.37 0.98 22.23
C THR A 202 20.63 -0.09 23.04
N PRO A 203 20.97 -0.30 24.33
CA PRO A 203 20.35 -1.36 25.14
C PRO A 203 18.83 -1.30 25.23
N ASP A 204 18.24 -0.11 25.12
CA ASP A 204 16.78 0.08 25.10
C ASP A 204 16.17 -0.09 23.70
N GLY A 205 16.99 -0.36 22.68
CA GLY A 205 16.60 -0.58 21.30
C GLY A 205 16.17 0.67 20.53
N ARG A 206 16.32 1.89 21.08
CA ARG A 206 15.72 3.09 20.48
C ARG A 206 16.62 3.81 19.48
N ASP A 207 17.92 3.76 19.71
CA ASP A 207 18.89 4.53 18.92
C ASP A 207 19.99 3.66 18.33
N LEU A 208 20.62 4.16 17.27
CA LEU A 208 21.80 3.53 16.67
C LEU A 208 23.06 3.98 17.40
N VAL A 209 23.96 3.04 17.67
CA VAL A 209 25.30 3.36 18.16
C VAL A 209 26.16 3.79 16.97
N ALA A 210 26.43 5.08 16.82
CA ALA A 210 27.03 5.69 15.63
C ALA A 210 28.34 5.03 15.18
N ASP A 211 29.26 4.77 16.10
CA ASP A 211 30.59 4.20 15.83
C ASP A 211 30.57 2.68 15.59
N SER A 212 29.39 2.04 15.63
CA SER A 212 29.23 0.61 15.40
C SER A 212 28.98 0.22 13.93
N ARG A 213 28.92 1.19 13.04
CA ARG A 213 28.54 1.04 11.64
C ARG A 213 29.48 0.12 10.86
N VAL A 214 28.93 -0.93 10.24
CA VAL A 214 29.68 -1.88 9.40
C VAL A 214 28.99 -2.02 8.05
N LEU A 215 29.72 -1.87 6.94
CA LEU A 215 29.21 -2.14 5.60
C LEU A 215 29.13 -3.66 5.41
N ILE A 216 27.91 -4.20 5.17
CA ILE A 216 27.70 -5.64 5.01
C ILE A 216 27.28 -6.03 3.59
N ASN A 217 26.79 -5.09 2.80
CA ASN A 217 26.41 -5.32 1.40
C ASN A 217 26.41 -3.99 0.63
N GLU A 218 26.62 -4.05 -0.68
CA GLU A 218 26.51 -2.91 -1.58
C GLU A 218 26.21 -3.36 -3.01
N GLY A 219 25.49 -2.56 -3.77
CA GLY A 219 25.20 -2.79 -5.18
C GLY A 219 23.83 -2.23 -5.59
N SER A 220 23.73 -1.88 -6.85
CA SER A 220 22.54 -1.21 -7.39
C SER A 220 21.24 -1.97 -7.12
N GLY A 221 20.27 -1.29 -6.52
CA GLY A 221 18.96 -1.84 -6.22
C GLY A 221 18.95 -2.92 -5.14
N ARG A 222 20.00 -3.04 -4.30
CA ARG A 222 20.01 -3.96 -3.16
C ARG A 222 19.28 -3.33 -1.98
N GLU A 223 18.14 -3.91 -1.64
CA GLU A 223 17.21 -3.44 -0.61
C GLU A 223 16.40 -4.60 -0.02
N ALA A 224 15.28 -4.36 0.64
CA ALA A 224 14.40 -5.38 1.25
C ALA A 224 15.05 -6.14 2.43
N ASN A 225 15.90 -5.49 3.20
CA ASN A 225 16.72 -6.14 4.20
C ASN A 225 15.92 -6.88 5.28
N LYS A 226 16.32 -8.14 5.59
CA LYS A 226 15.90 -8.86 6.79
C LYS A 226 17.10 -9.59 7.38
N LEU A 227 17.14 -9.68 8.71
CA LEU A 227 18.15 -10.43 9.45
C LEU A 227 17.52 -11.62 10.16
N TYR A 228 18.17 -12.77 10.06
CA TYR A 228 17.79 -14.01 10.74
C TYR A 228 19.01 -14.68 11.36
N LYS A 229 18.81 -15.39 12.49
CA LYS A 229 19.77 -16.35 13.02
C LYS A 229 19.09 -17.71 13.08
N ILE A 230 19.60 -18.67 12.33
CA ILE A 230 18.99 -20.00 12.20
C ILE A 230 20.10 -21.03 12.38
N ASN A 231 19.95 -21.89 13.38
CA ASN A 231 20.96 -22.90 13.74
C ASN A 231 22.37 -22.32 13.92
N GLY A 232 22.47 -21.16 14.56
CA GLY A 232 23.75 -20.49 14.85
C GLY A 232 24.38 -19.74 13.66
N THR A 233 23.76 -19.78 12.49
CA THR A 233 24.22 -19.06 11.28
C THR A 233 23.41 -17.78 11.10
N TYR A 234 24.06 -16.67 10.82
CA TYR A 234 23.44 -15.39 10.50
C TYR A 234 23.16 -15.32 9.02
N TYR A 235 21.94 -14.92 8.68
CA TYR A 235 21.47 -14.72 7.30
C TYR A 235 21.03 -13.27 7.12
N HIS A 236 21.57 -12.64 6.08
CA HIS A 236 21.08 -11.36 5.60
C HIS A 236 20.34 -11.58 4.28
N PHE A 237 19.03 -11.42 4.33
CA PHE A 237 18.12 -11.45 3.18
C PHE A 237 18.09 -10.06 2.55
N TYR A 238 18.08 -10.00 1.23
CA TYR A 238 17.91 -8.77 0.45
C TYR A 238 17.38 -9.08 -0.94
N SER A 239 16.79 -8.09 -1.60
CA SER A 239 16.49 -8.17 -3.04
C SER A 239 17.59 -7.51 -3.84
N GLU A 240 17.75 -7.94 -5.08
CA GLU A 240 18.67 -7.35 -6.06
C GLU A 240 17.92 -7.09 -7.37
N HIS A 241 18.18 -5.95 -8.01
CA HIS A 241 17.60 -5.61 -9.30
C HIS A 241 18.67 -5.68 -10.39
N LYS A 242 18.39 -6.47 -11.45
CA LYS A 242 19.21 -6.47 -12.67
C LYS A 242 18.39 -5.89 -13.82
N PRO A 243 18.95 -4.95 -14.60
CA PRO A 243 18.34 -4.53 -15.86
C PRO A 243 17.98 -5.75 -16.72
N ASP A 244 16.86 -5.71 -17.41
CA ASP A 244 16.33 -6.76 -18.30
C ASP A 244 15.89 -8.08 -17.63
N VAL A 245 16.28 -8.32 -16.38
CA VAL A 245 15.89 -9.51 -15.61
C VAL A 245 14.75 -9.18 -14.64
N GLY A 246 14.84 -8.06 -13.96
CA GLY A 246 13.92 -7.65 -12.90
C GLY A 246 14.52 -7.81 -11.51
N ARG A 247 13.67 -7.83 -10.50
CA ARG A 247 14.05 -7.95 -9.09
C ARG A 247 13.89 -9.39 -8.62
N TYR A 248 14.85 -9.91 -7.85
CA TYR A 248 14.87 -11.26 -7.31
C TYR A 248 15.46 -11.28 -5.90
N VAL A 249 15.20 -12.34 -5.16
CA VAL A 249 15.68 -12.49 -3.79
C VAL A 249 17.07 -13.11 -3.73
N MET A 250 17.93 -12.47 -2.97
CA MET A 250 19.24 -12.95 -2.58
C MET A 250 19.33 -13.13 -1.07
N MET A 251 20.22 -13.99 -0.65
CA MET A 251 20.62 -14.13 0.74
C MET A 251 22.12 -14.35 0.83
N GLN A 252 22.73 -13.79 1.87
CA GLN A 252 24.11 -14.05 2.24
C GLN A 252 24.16 -14.56 3.67
N ARG A 253 25.20 -15.37 4.02
CA ARG A 253 25.35 -15.94 5.36
C ARG A 253 26.75 -15.80 5.92
N ALA A 254 26.84 -15.77 7.24
CA ALA A 254 28.09 -15.66 7.99
C ALA A 254 27.97 -16.34 9.36
N THR A 255 29.09 -16.61 10.00
CA THR A 255 29.18 -17.09 11.39
C THR A 255 29.17 -15.94 12.40
N ASN A 256 29.33 -14.69 11.94
CA ASN A 256 29.26 -13.48 12.74
C ASN A 256 28.32 -12.49 12.05
N ILE A 257 27.47 -11.80 12.82
CA ILE A 257 26.47 -10.87 12.27
C ILE A 257 27.10 -9.70 11.50
N ALA A 258 28.29 -9.27 11.88
CA ALA A 258 29.06 -8.25 11.17
C ALA A 258 29.82 -8.79 9.93
N GLY A 259 29.72 -10.08 9.66
CA GLY A 259 30.40 -10.74 8.56
C GLY A 259 31.80 -11.30 8.94
N PRO A 260 32.67 -11.61 7.95
CA PRO A 260 32.42 -11.40 6.52
C PRO A 260 31.34 -12.33 5.95
N TYR A 261 30.48 -11.80 5.08
CA TYR A 261 29.47 -12.55 4.34
C TYR A 261 30.06 -13.07 3.02
N THR A 262 30.70 -14.23 3.09
CA THR A 262 31.44 -14.80 1.95
C THR A 262 30.61 -15.67 1.04
N GLU A 263 29.51 -16.21 1.57
CA GLU A 263 28.59 -17.06 0.81
C GLU A 263 27.30 -16.32 0.48
N LYS A 264 26.88 -16.41 -0.80
CA LYS A 264 25.65 -15.78 -1.31
C LYS A 264 24.89 -16.75 -2.20
N ARG A 265 23.57 -16.73 -2.13
CA ARG A 265 22.70 -17.57 -2.96
C ARG A 265 21.46 -16.79 -3.41
N GLN A 266 21.06 -17.00 -4.64
CA GLN A 266 19.77 -16.57 -5.16
C GLN A 266 18.69 -17.54 -4.67
N LEU A 267 17.64 -17.02 -4.05
CA LEU A 267 16.58 -17.82 -3.43
C LEU A 267 15.33 -17.92 -4.31
N SER A 268 15.09 -16.93 -5.16
CA SER A 268 13.98 -16.93 -6.11
C SER A 268 14.40 -16.31 -7.43
N HIS A 269 13.77 -16.74 -8.52
CA HIS A 269 13.87 -16.07 -9.81
C HIS A 269 13.11 -14.76 -9.82
N ALA A 270 13.64 -13.78 -10.55
CA ALA A 270 12.84 -12.67 -11.03
C ALA A 270 11.81 -13.24 -12.02
N GLN A 271 10.56 -12.96 -11.78
CA GLN A 271 9.50 -13.24 -12.75
C GLN A 271 9.01 -11.89 -13.28
N ARG A 272 9.51 -11.52 -14.46
CA ARG A 272 9.30 -10.19 -15.04
C ARG A 272 7.82 -9.85 -15.20
N GLU A 273 7.02 -10.85 -15.52
CA GLU A 273 5.56 -10.73 -15.68
C GLU A 273 4.84 -10.49 -14.37
N VAL A 274 5.40 -10.96 -13.27
CA VAL A 274 4.86 -10.81 -11.91
C VAL A 274 5.57 -9.72 -11.12
N ARG A 275 6.70 -9.23 -11.65
CA ARG A 275 7.63 -8.25 -11.07
C ARG A 275 8.20 -8.61 -9.70
N GLU A 276 7.76 -9.68 -9.07
CA GLU A 276 8.08 -10.12 -7.71
C GLU A 276 7.74 -11.61 -7.59
N PRO A 277 8.11 -12.35 -6.56
CA PRO A 277 8.30 -11.90 -5.17
C PRO A 277 9.73 -11.44 -4.89
N ASN A 278 9.89 -10.39 -4.10
CA ASN A 278 11.22 -9.88 -3.75
C ASN A 278 11.35 -9.33 -2.33
N GLN A 279 10.26 -9.14 -1.60
CA GLN A 279 10.25 -8.64 -0.23
C GLN A 279 9.19 -9.35 0.59
N GLY A 280 9.54 -9.70 1.84
CA GLY A 280 8.63 -10.41 2.74
C GLY A 280 9.34 -10.94 3.97
N GLY A 281 8.60 -11.68 4.79
CA GLY A 281 9.10 -12.38 5.98
C GLY A 281 9.12 -13.89 5.78
N ILE A 282 10.23 -14.53 6.17
CA ILE A 282 10.33 -15.99 6.26
C ILE A 282 9.94 -16.39 7.67
N VAL A 283 8.95 -17.28 7.79
CA VAL A 283 8.42 -17.74 9.07
C VAL A 283 8.33 -19.24 9.14
N GLN A 284 8.53 -19.80 10.35
CA GLN A 284 8.35 -21.21 10.62
C GLN A 284 7.02 -21.43 11.36
N THR A 285 6.24 -22.41 10.92
CA THR A 285 5.02 -22.83 11.63
C THR A 285 5.36 -23.65 12.89
N GLU A 286 4.38 -23.88 13.75
CA GLU A 286 4.55 -24.75 14.92
C GLU A 286 4.93 -26.19 14.56
N GLN A 287 4.51 -26.65 13.37
CA GLN A 287 4.84 -27.97 12.83
C GLN A 287 6.23 -28.05 12.20
N GLY A 288 6.99 -26.94 12.19
CA GLY A 288 8.35 -26.88 11.66
C GLY A 288 8.44 -26.59 10.16
N ASN A 289 7.32 -26.46 9.45
CA ASN A 289 7.31 -26.07 8.04
C ASN A 289 7.64 -24.58 7.87
N TRP A 290 8.31 -24.23 6.80
CA TRP A 290 8.70 -22.87 6.54
C TRP A 290 7.92 -22.27 5.37
N TYR A 291 7.58 -20.99 5.49
CA TYR A 291 6.85 -20.20 4.49
C TYR A 291 7.45 -18.81 4.35
N PHE A 292 7.28 -18.26 3.15
CA PHE A 292 7.63 -16.88 2.82
C PHE A 292 6.34 -16.12 2.53
N PHE A 293 5.97 -15.21 3.42
CA PHE A 293 4.85 -14.30 3.20
C PHE A 293 5.37 -13.04 2.56
N THR A 294 4.94 -12.77 1.35
CA THR A 294 5.53 -11.78 0.44
C THR A 294 4.46 -10.99 -0.28
N HIS A 295 4.87 -9.91 -0.92
CA HIS A 295 4.03 -9.27 -1.91
C HIS A 295 4.46 -9.67 -3.33
N HIS A 296 3.55 -9.52 -4.28
CA HIS A 296 3.80 -9.55 -5.71
C HIS A 296 2.81 -8.63 -6.44
N GLY A 297 3.13 -8.20 -7.65
CA GLY A 297 2.25 -7.41 -8.50
C GLY A 297 2.51 -7.67 -9.97
N SER A 298 1.53 -7.42 -10.81
CA SER A 298 1.69 -7.47 -12.26
C SER A 298 2.27 -6.15 -12.83
N GLY A 299 2.38 -5.13 -11.97
CA GLY A 299 2.72 -3.77 -12.38
C GLY A 299 1.52 -3.02 -12.95
N ASP A 300 0.33 -3.37 -12.52
CA ASP A 300 -0.94 -2.80 -12.93
C ASP A 300 -1.65 -2.16 -11.71
N TRP A 301 -2.92 -1.88 -11.80
CA TRP A 301 -3.72 -1.11 -10.85
C TRP A 301 -3.89 -1.75 -9.46
N GLU A 302 -3.70 -3.05 -9.31
CA GLU A 302 -3.82 -3.75 -8.03
C GLU A 302 -2.73 -3.36 -7.01
N GLY A 303 -1.62 -2.79 -7.47
CA GLY A 303 -0.45 -2.56 -6.64
C GLY A 303 0.30 -3.86 -6.34
N ARG A 304 0.64 -4.10 -5.07
CA ARG A 304 1.39 -5.27 -4.60
C ARG A 304 0.53 -6.14 -3.69
N CYS A 305 0.00 -7.22 -4.23
CA CYS A 305 -0.87 -8.15 -3.51
C CYS A 305 -0.07 -9.12 -2.63
N ALA A 306 -0.65 -9.52 -1.49
CA ALA A 306 0.01 -10.46 -0.60
C ALA A 306 -0.09 -11.91 -1.07
N SER A 307 1.02 -12.64 -1.01
CA SER A 307 1.14 -14.05 -1.43
C SER A 307 1.91 -14.89 -0.44
N LEU A 308 1.64 -16.18 -0.44
CA LEU A 308 2.29 -17.15 0.42
C LEU A 308 3.03 -18.19 -0.41
N LEU A 309 4.32 -18.36 -0.17
CA LEU A 309 5.15 -19.36 -0.83
C LEU A 309 5.68 -20.38 0.18
N PRO A 310 5.73 -21.67 -0.15
CA PRO A 310 6.46 -22.65 0.66
C PRO A 310 7.96 -22.35 0.62
N VAL A 311 8.69 -22.74 1.64
CA VAL A 311 10.15 -22.63 1.68
C VAL A 311 10.75 -24.02 1.86
N THR A 312 11.68 -24.38 0.96
CA THR A 312 12.44 -25.62 1.01
C THR A 312 13.88 -25.35 1.38
N TRP A 313 14.37 -25.99 2.46
CA TRP A 313 15.77 -25.88 2.86
C TRP A 313 16.63 -26.82 2.01
N ALA A 314 17.62 -26.28 1.30
CA ALA A 314 18.60 -27.02 0.51
C ALA A 314 20.01 -26.46 0.78
N ASP A 315 20.95 -27.32 1.19
CA ASP A 315 22.34 -26.95 1.54
C ASP A 315 22.45 -25.81 2.55
N GLY A 316 21.48 -25.73 3.47
CA GLY A 316 21.39 -24.68 4.48
C GLY A 316 20.89 -23.33 3.93
N TRP A 317 20.19 -23.32 2.78
CA TRP A 317 19.57 -22.14 2.20
C TRP A 317 18.04 -22.31 2.07
N PRO A 318 17.26 -21.27 2.42
CA PRO A 318 15.80 -21.32 2.29
C PRO A 318 15.39 -20.94 0.86
N ILE A 319 15.12 -21.92 0.02
CA ILE A 319 14.66 -21.70 -1.35
C ILE A 319 13.17 -21.33 -1.34
N LEU A 320 12.78 -20.22 -1.96
CA LEU A 320 11.45 -19.63 -1.87
C LEU A 320 10.55 -20.07 -3.03
N GLY A 321 9.45 -20.74 -2.73
CA GLY A 321 8.50 -21.24 -3.71
C GLY A 321 8.82 -22.66 -4.20
N GLU A 322 8.42 -22.97 -5.44
CA GLU A 322 8.73 -24.25 -6.08
C GLU A 322 10.18 -24.28 -6.54
N VAL A 323 10.92 -25.31 -6.10
CA VAL A 323 12.34 -25.45 -6.45
C VAL A 323 12.49 -25.87 -7.91
N GLY A 324 13.12 -25.03 -8.73
CA GLY A 324 13.45 -25.34 -10.12
C GLY A 324 14.59 -26.34 -10.26
N SER A 325 14.82 -26.85 -11.48
CA SER A 325 15.94 -27.77 -11.81
C SER A 325 17.32 -27.13 -11.59
N ASP A 326 17.39 -25.81 -11.55
CA ASP A 326 18.58 -25.00 -11.24
C ASP A 326 18.77 -24.74 -9.73
N GLY A 327 17.89 -25.28 -8.89
CA GLY A 327 17.92 -25.09 -7.45
C GLY A 327 17.47 -23.71 -6.97
N ILE A 328 16.83 -22.90 -7.82
CA ILE A 328 16.29 -21.59 -7.51
C ILE A 328 14.77 -21.66 -7.47
N GLY A 329 14.16 -20.90 -6.55
CA GLY A 329 12.71 -20.91 -6.35
C GLY A 329 11.94 -20.14 -7.43
N LYS A 330 10.70 -20.55 -7.66
CA LYS A 330 9.74 -19.91 -8.56
C LYS A 330 8.45 -19.61 -7.82
N MET A 331 7.72 -18.61 -8.29
CA MET A 331 6.39 -18.25 -7.77
C MET A 331 5.46 -19.46 -7.81
N VAL A 332 4.66 -19.62 -6.77
CA VAL A 332 3.64 -20.66 -6.61
C VAL A 332 2.27 -20.02 -6.59
N TRP A 333 1.35 -20.53 -7.38
CA TRP A 333 0.00 -19.98 -7.51
C TRP A 333 -1.05 -20.71 -6.65
N SER A 334 -0.71 -21.88 -6.13
CA SER A 334 -1.58 -22.62 -5.20
C SER A 334 -0.75 -23.54 -4.30
N GLY A 335 -1.27 -23.82 -3.10
CA GLY A 335 -0.60 -24.71 -2.15
C GLY A 335 -1.57 -25.26 -1.11
N ARG A 336 -1.06 -26.15 -0.27
CA ARG A 336 -1.79 -26.61 0.93
C ARG A 336 -1.69 -25.55 2.01
N LYS A 337 -2.79 -25.31 2.71
CA LYS A 337 -2.81 -24.37 3.85
C LYS A 337 -1.81 -24.85 4.92
N PRO A 338 -1.00 -23.92 5.47
CA PRO A 338 -0.09 -24.25 6.58
C PRO A 338 -0.80 -24.82 7.81
N VAL A 339 -2.00 -24.30 8.11
CA VAL A 339 -2.87 -24.70 9.21
C VAL A 339 -4.27 -24.94 8.65
N THR A 340 -4.75 -26.18 8.69
CA THR A 340 -6.00 -26.60 8.03
C THR A 340 -7.27 -26.19 8.77
N ASN A 341 -7.20 -26.07 10.10
CA ASN A 341 -8.39 -25.85 10.95
C ASN A 341 -8.58 -24.40 11.39
N ALA A 342 -7.86 -23.46 10.79
CA ALA A 342 -8.06 -22.05 11.07
C ALA A 342 -9.39 -21.55 10.44
N PRO A 343 -10.11 -20.65 11.13
CA PRO A 343 -11.35 -20.10 10.61
C PRO A 343 -11.10 -19.25 9.37
N THR A 344 -11.97 -19.34 8.40
CA THR A 344 -12.03 -18.40 7.26
C THR A 344 -12.38 -17.00 7.75
N ILE A 345 -11.71 -16.00 7.22
CA ILE A 345 -11.94 -14.59 7.57
C ILE A 345 -12.61 -13.88 6.39
N THR A 346 -13.70 -13.18 6.66
CA THR A 346 -14.27 -12.21 5.71
C THR A 346 -13.43 -10.94 5.75
N LEU A 347 -13.07 -10.42 4.59
CA LEU A 347 -12.32 -9.15 4.50
C LEU A 347 -13.15 -7.99 5.07
N GLN A 348 -12.49 -7.11 5.78
CA GLN A 348 -13.08 -5.92 6.37
C GLN A 348 -13.20 -4.85 5.29
N THR A 349 -14.41 -4.64 4.78
CA THR A 349 -14.68 -3.71 3.68
C THR A 349 -15.92 -2.86 3.91
N ASP A 350 -16.96 -3.44 4.49
CA ASP A 350 -18.22 -2.75 4.78
C ASP A 350 -18.11 -1.85 6.01
N ASP A 351 -18.88 -0.77 6.05
CA ASP A 351 -19.03 0.06 7.24
C ASP A 351 -20.43 0.72 7.26
N THR A 352 -21.14 0.57 8.35
CA THR A 352 -22.45 1.22 8.60
C THR A 352 -22.29 2.47 9.47
N PHE A 353 -21.05 2.83 9.83
CA PHE A 353 -20.70 3.97 10.67
C PHE A 353 -21.42 4.05 12.03
N ASP A 354 -21.97 2.92 12.50
CA ASP A 354 -22.64 2.80 13.81
C ASP A 354 -21.66 2.78 15.00
N SER A 355 -20.39 2.47 14.70
CA SER A 355 -19.33 2.45 15.70
C SER A 355 -18.86 3.87 16.04
N PRO A 356 -18.47 4.15 17.32
CA PRO A 356 -17.85 5.43 17.69
C PRO A 356 -16.45 5.64 17.10
N LYS A 357 -15.89 4.63 16.38
CA LYS A 357 -14.60 4.67 15.70
C LYS A 357 -14.77 4.18 14.29
N LEU A 358 -14.00 4.76 13.37
CA LEU A 358 -13.88 4.24 12.00
C LEU A 358 -13.38 2.79 12.01
N GLY A 359 -13.89 2.00 11.08
CA GLY A 359 -13.37 0.66 10.81
C GLY A 359 -11.88 0.71 10.47
N VAL A 360 -11.14 -0.33 10.87
CA VAL A 360 -9.67 -0.40 10.71
C VAL A 360 -9.20 -0.48 9.24
N GLN A 361 -10.11 -0.67 8.29
CA GLN A 361 -9.84 -0.65 6.85
C GLN A 361 -9.70 0.76 6.28
N TRP A 362 -10.14 1.78 7.01
CA TRP A 362 -10.14 3.16 6.54
C TRP A 362 -8.80 3.85 6.77
N GLU A 363 -8.35 4.54 5.75
CA GLU A 363 -7.13 5.35 5.77
C GLU A 363 -7.38 6.69 5.06
N TRP A 364 -7.09 7.79 5.74
CA TRP A 364 -7.17 9.13 5.16
C TRP A 364 -6.04 9.38 4.18
N ASN A 365 -6.31 10.11 3.13
CA ASN A 365 -5.26 10.67 2.29
C ASN A 365 -4.56 11.82 3.03
N TYR A 366 -3.38 11.57 3.58
CA TYR A 366 -2.65 12.37 4.55
C TYR A 366 -3.30 12.40 5.94
N GLN A 367 -2.64 13.06 6.90
CA GLN A 367 -3.22 13.27 8.23
C GLN A 367 -4.47 14.14 8.12
N PRO A 368 -5.63 13.69 8.61
CA PRO A 368 -6.86 14.46 8.53
C PRO A 368 -6.87 15.65 9.48
N ARG A 369 -7.72 16.61 9.19
CA ARG A 369 -8.10 17.66 10.12
C ARG A 369 -9.18 17.12 11.06
N ALA A 370 -8.82 16.92 12.35
CA ALA A 370 -9.63 16.16 13.31
C ALA A 370 -11.01 16.78 13.60
N ASP A 371 -11.14 18.10 13.48
CA ASP A 371 -12.40 18.83 13.70
C ASP A 371 -13.32 18.89 12.47
N MET A 372 -12.93 18.24 11.37
CA MET A 372 -13.65 18.32 10.09
C MET A 372 -14.30 16.99 9.66
N TRP A 373 -14.42 16.05 10.57
CA TRP A 373 -15.21 14.84 10.38
C TRP A 373 -15.76 14.34 11.73
N SER A 374 -16.87 13.61 11.70
CA SER A 374 -17.50 13.11 12.92
C SER A 374 -18.35 11.87 12.69
N LEU A 375 -18.31 10.94 13.65
CA LEU A 375 -19.26 9.83 13.80
C LEU A 375 -20.29 10.10 14.90
N ALA A 376 -20.14 11.20 15.64
CA ALA A 376 -20.97 11.52 16.80
C ALA A 376 -22.02 12.60 16.52
N GLU A 377 -21.76 13.54 15.61
CA GLU A 377 -22.70 14.63 15.29
C GLU A 377 -24.02 14.13 14.71
N ARG A 378 -23.98 13.00 13.98
CA ARG A 378 -25.14 12.28 13.48
C ARG A 378 -24.90 10.78 13.68
N PRO A 379 -25.38 10.18 14.78
CA PRO A 379 -25.18 8.76 15.06
C PRO A 379 -25.63 7.87 13.88
N GLY A 380 -24.81 6.87 13.54
CA GLY A 380 -25.02 5.99 12.38
C GLY A 380 -24.58 6.59 11.03
N TRP A 381 -23.94 7.75 11.02
CA TRP A 381 -23.48 8.41 9.80
C TRP A 381 -22.06 8.92 9.96
N LEU A 382 -21.27 8.82 8.90
CA LEU A 382 -20.02 9.54 8.79
C LEU A 382 -20.30 10.95 8.24
N ARG A 383 -20.09 11.98 9.05
CA ARG A 383 -20.14 13.37 8.61
C ARG A 383 -18.76 13.84 8.15
N LEU A 384 -18.68 14.34 6.93
CA LEU A 384 -17.51 15.02 6.40
C LEU A 384 -17.82 16.51 6.21
N HIS A 385 -17.24 17.36 7.04
CA HIS A 385 -17.29 18.81 6.85
C HIS A 385 -16.42 19.21 5.65
N ALA A 386 -16.73 20.35 5.04
CA ALA A 386 -16.06 20.77 3.83
C ALA A 386 -15.28 22.05 4.04
N TRP A 387 -14.06 22.09 3.55
CA TRP A 387 -13.22 23.29 3.50
C TRP A 387 -12.48 23.37 2.17
N LYS A 388 -11.81 24.52 1.96
CA LYS A 388 -11.13 24.81 0.71
C LYS A 388 -9.96 23.87 0.48
N PRO A 389 -9.92 23.16 -0.66
CA PRO A 389 -8.77 22.33 -1.02
C PRO A 389 -7.54 23.21 -1.28
N LEU A 390 -6.34 22.67 -1.11
CA LEU A 390 -5.08 23.39 -1.37
C LEU A 390 -4.92 23.79 -2.85
N ARG A 391 -5.70 23.20 -3.73
CA ARG A 391 -5.87 23.61 -5.13
C ARG A 391 -7.34 23.49 -5.51
N HIS A 392 -7.87 24.54 -6.13
CA HIS A 392 -9.26 24.59 -6.58
C HIS A 392 -9.61 23.39 -7.49
N ASP A 393 -10.71 22.72 -7.18
CA ASP A 393 -11.25 21.56 -7.92
C ASP A 393 -10.23 20.44 -8.15
N ASP A 394 -9.43 20.12 -7.12
CA ASP A 394 -8.44 19.05 -7.18
C ASP A 394 -8.53 18.14 -5.97
N LEU A 395 -9.12 16.96 -6.14
CA LEU A 395 -9.27 15.97 -5.07
C LEU A 395 -7.91 15.55 -4.46
N LYS A 396 -6.83 15.56 -5.26
CA LYS A 396 -5.48 15.24 -4.76
C LYS A 396 -4.96 16.23 -3.72
N ARG A 397 -5.58 17.38 -3.64
CA ARG A 397 -5.25 18.49 -2.74
C ARG A 397 -6.38 18.81 -1.77
N ALA A 398 -7.35 17.88 -1.64
CA ALA A 398 -8.47 17.95 -0.70
C ALA A 398 -8.19 17.05 0.52
N GLY A 399 -8.08 17.65 1.69
CA GLY A 399 -7.64 16.97 2.91
C GLY A 399 -8.70 16.06 3.56
N ASN A 400 -9.96 16.11 3.12
CA ASN A 400 -11.05 15.27 3.67
C ASN A 400 -11.41 14.15 2.69
N THR A 401 -10.45 13.27 2.44
CA THR A 401 -10.60 12.10 1.55
C THR A 401 -10.26 10.85 2.34
N LEU A 402 -11.29 10.07 2.68
CA LEU A 402 -11.21 8.82 3.45
C LEU A 402 -11.29 7.64 2.50
N THR A 403 -10.28 6.77 2.49
CA THR A 403 -10.16 5.71 1.49
C THR A 403 -9.95 4.34 2.12
N GLN A 404 -10.22 3.30 1.37
CA GLN A 404 -9.76 1.94 1.65
C GLN A 404 -9.21 1.28 0.38
N ARG A 405 -8.51 0.15 0.55
CA ARG A 405 -7.93 -0.64 -0.55
C ARG A 405 -9.02 -1.24 -1.41
N VAL A 406 -8.83 -1.26 -2.73
CA VAL A 406 -9.69 -2.02 -3.64
C VAL A 406 -9.21 -3.47 -3.74
N LEU A 407 -10.11 -4.37 -4.08
CA LEU A 407 -9.81 -5.77 -4.35
C LEU A 407 -9.72 -5.99 -5.86
N ARG A 408 -8.75 -6.78 -6.30
CA ARG A 408 -8.68 -7.30 -7.66
C ARG A 408 -9.36 -8.65 -7.72
N THR A 409 -10.67 -8.63 -7.93
CA THR A 409 -11.53 -9.80 -8.08
C THR A 409 -12.36 -9.67 -9.36
N GLN A 410 -13.06 -10.73 -9.75
CA GLN A 410 -13.79 -10.77 -11.01
C GLN A 410 -14.90 -9.72 -11.07
N ARG A 411 -15.54 -9.44 -9.93
CA ARG A 411 -16.60 -8.43 -9.83
C ARG A 411 -16.53 -7.72 -8.49
N ASN A 412 -16.60 -6.41 -8.53
CA ASN A 412 -16.66 -5.57 -7.34
C ASN A 412 -17.79 -4.56 -7.49
N VAL A 413 -18.55 -4.37 -6.44
CA VAL A 413 -19.65 -3.38 -6.36
C VAL A 413 -19.57 -2.68 -5.03
N VAL A 414 -19.35 -1.38 -5.05
CA VAL A 414 -19.44 -0.51 -3.86
C VAL A 414 -20.66 0.38 -4.00
N THR A 415 -21.45 0.47 -2.94
CA THR A 415 -22.58 1.40 -2.85
C THR A 415 -22.51 2.12 -1.51
N VAL A 416 -22.81 3.41 -1.50
CA VAL A 416 -22.89 4.24 -0.30
C VAL A 416 -24.10 5.14 -0.36
N ASP A 417 -24.75 5.35 0.78
CA ASP A 417 -25.80 6.32 0.96
C ASP A 417 -25.19 7.70 1.23
N LEU A 418 -25.70 8.73 0.56
CA LEU A 418 -25.29 10.12 0.74
C LEU A 418 -26.51 10.98 1.02
N ASP A 419 -26.52 11.66 2.17
CA ASP A 419 -27.46 12.74 2.47
C ASP A 419 -26.84 14.10 2.11
N PRO A 420 -27.32 14.75 1.04
CA PRO A 420 -26.76 16.00 0.58
C PRO A 420 -27.41 17.24 1.22
N SER A 421 -28.27 17.07 2.22
CA SER A 421 -29.05 18.18 2.82
C SER A 421 -28.16 19.28 3.44
N GLY A 422 -27.00 18.90 3.97
CA GLY A 422 -26.01 19.81 4.57
C GLY A 422 -25.01 20.42 3.59
N ILE A 423 -25.08 20.09 2.31
CA ILE A 423 -24.11 20.58 1.30
C ILE A 423 -24.34 22.09 1.01
N ALA A 424 -23.29 22.88 1.20
CA ALA A 424 -23.27 24.32 0.95
C ALA A 424 -22.86 24.68 -0.48
N ASP A 425 -23.09 25.92 -0.90
CA ASP A 425 -22.63 26.41 -2.21
C ASP A 425 -21.09 26.34 -2.32
N GLY A 426 -20.60 25.88 -3.45
CA GLY A 426 -19.19 25.63 -3.73
C GLY A 426 -18.69 24.25 -3.28
N GLN A 427 -19.51 23.48 -2.54
CA GLN A 427 -19.13 22.16 -2.03
C GLN A 427 -19.33 21.05 -3.06
N VAL A 428 -18.40 20.09 -3.03
CA VAL A 428 -18.42 18.82 -3.78
C VAL A 428 -18.20 17.69 -2.78
N ALA A 429 -19.06 16.66 -2.83
CA ALA A 429 -18.93 15.48 -1.97
C ALA A 429 -19.43 14.23 -2.67
N GLY A 430 -18.79 13.08 -2.42
CA GLY A 430 -19.19 11.83 -3.06
C GLY A 430 -18.22 10.67 -2.88
N LEU A 431 -18.28 9.77 -3.84
CA LEU A 431 -17.49 8.55 -3.94
C LEU A 431 -16.35 8.76 -4.96
N CYS A 432 -15.15 8.28 -4.66
CA CYS A 432 -14.01 8.39 -5.56
C CYS A 432 -13.22 7.09 -5.68
N HIS A 433 -12.62 6.90 -6.84
CA HIS A 433 -11.39 6.12 -6.99
C HIS A 433 -10.20 7.06 -6.95
N TYR A 434 -9.16 6.66 -6.22
CA TYR A 434 -8.05 7.53 -5.91
C TYR A 434 -6.71 6.79 -5.96
N ASN A 435 -5.83 7.30 -6.83
CA ASN A 435 -4.44 6.88 -6.89
C ASN A 435 -3.60 8.02 -7.50
N ARG A 436 -2.67 7.74 -8.42
CA ARG A 436 -1.95 8.77 -9.19
C ARG A 436 -2.91 9.69 -9.95
N ASN A 437 -3.95 9.09 -10.50
CA ASN A 437 -5.12 9.76 -11.04
C ASN A 437 -6.33 9.51 -10.14
N TYR A 438 -7.42 10.18 -10.40
CA TYR A 438 -8.67 9.93 -9.70
C TYR A 438 -9.89 10.06 -10.62
N ALA A 439 -10.95 9.38 -10.24
CA ALA A 439 -12.27 9.56 -10.82
C ALA A 439 -13.32 9.63 -9.70
N THR A 440 -14.38 10.41 -9.91
CA THR A 440 -15.42 10.62 -8.91
C THR A 440 -16.81 10.49 -9.50
N ILE A 441 -17.76 10.08 -8.65
CA ILE A 441 -19.17 10.39 -8.77
C ILE A 441 -19.57 11.15 -7.51
N ALA A 442 -20.14 12.33 -7.66
CA ALA A 442 -20.34 13.27 -6.58
C ALA A 442 -21.59 14.13 -6.79
N VAL A 443 -21.96 14.86 -5.76
CA VAL A 443 -22.89 15.97 -5.86
C VAL A 443 -22.13 17.28 -5.66
N ARG A 444 -22.54 18.29 -6.41
CA ARG A 444 -22.06 19.67 -6.29
C ARG A 444 -23.23 20.60 -6.07
N ARG A 445 -23.10 21.54 -5.13
CA ARG A 445 -24.03 22.67 -5.03
C ARG A 445 -23.36 23.93 -5.58
N GLU A 446 -24.06 24.63 -6.46
CA GLU A 446 -23.59 25.89 -7.03
C GLU A 446 -24.80 26.80 -7.30
N ASN A 447 -24.76 28.05 -6.82
CA ASN A 447 -25.86 29.02 -6.89
C ASN A 447 -27.20 28.46 -6.39
N GLY A 448 -27.18 27.71 -5.30
CA GLY A 448 -28.34 27.06 -4.70
C GLY A 448 -28.82 25.78 -5.38
N VAL A 449 -28.28 25.41 -6.53
CA VAL A 449 -28.65 24.22 -7.30
C VAL A 449 -27.72 23.06 -6.98
N LEU A 450 -28.31 21.92 -6.58
CA LEU A 450 -27.59 20.67 -6.39
C LEU A 450 -27.61 19.87 -7.69
N THR A 451 -26.45 19.40 -8.18
CA THR A 451 -26.33 18.60 -9.40
C THR A 451 -25.48 17.37 -9.15
N ILE A 452 -25.76 16.26 -9.89
CA ILE A 452 -24.82 15.15 -9.97
C ILE A 452 -23.60 15.57 -10.80
N GLU A 453 -22.41 15.10 -10.43
CA GLU A 453 -21.16 15.41 -11.11
C GLU A 453 -20.29 14.15 -11.22
N SER A 454 -19.60 13.99 -12.33
CA SER A 454 -18.52 13.02 -12.49
C SER A 454 -17.26 13.74 -12.92
N ALA A 455 -16.13 13.44 -12.29
CA ALA A 455 -14.86 14.03 -12.67
C ALA A 455 -13.79 12.97 -12.91
N ARG A 456 -12.87 13.27 -13.83
CA ARG A 456 -11.61 12.53 -14.02
C ARG A 456 -10.48 13.53 -13.88
N ASN A 457 -9.69 13.34 -12.83
CA ASN A 457 -8.75 14.38 -12.44
C ASN A 457 -9.50 15.73 -12.35
N ARG A 458 -9.10 16.73 -13.12
CA ARG A 458 -9.70 18.07 -13.11
C ARG A 458 -10.71 18.32 -14.22
N THR A 459 -11.07 17.29 -15.00
CA THR A 459 -12.09 17.40 -16.04
C THR A 459 -13.42 16.91 -15.49
N THR A 460 -14.42 17.78 -15.50
CA THR A 460 -15.72 17.57 -14.87
C THR A 460 -16.83 17.47 -15.91
N LEU A 461 -17.74 16.52 -15.73
CA LEU A 461 -19.01 16.38 -16.42
C LEU A 461 -20.13 16.67 -15.41
N ARG A 462 -21.00 17.63 -15.72
CA ARG A 462 -22.18 17.95 -14.91
C ARG A 462 -23.43 17.29 -15.49
N GLY A 463 -24.26 16.75 -14.61
CA GLY A 463 -25.49 16.09 -14.92
C GLY A 463 -26.72 16.87 -14.45
N PRO A 464 -27.87 16.20 -14.33
CA PRO A 464 -29.13 16.82 -13.96
C PRO A 464 -29.11 17.40 -12.54
N ALA A 465 -29.99 18.37 -12.32
CA ALA A 465 -30.31 18.87 -10.99
C ALA A 465 -30.96 17.77 -10.14
N LEU A 466 -30.59 17.74 -8.86
CA LEU A 466 -31.09 16.80 -7.86
C LEU A 466 -31.91 17.53 -6.80
N THR A 467 -32.74 16.76 -6.10
CA THR A 467 -33.37 17.21 -4.86
C THR A 467 -32.40 17.01 -3.69
N THR A 468 -32.69 17.64 -2.54
CA THR A 468 -31.90 17.47 -1.30
C THR A 468 -32.22 16.19 -0.54
N LYS A 469 -32.83 15.19 -1.17
CA LYS A 469 -33.11 13.89 -0.56
C LYS A 469 -31.87 13.01 -0.60
N PRO A 470 -31.75 12.03 0.31
CA PRO A 470 -30.72 11.02 0.22
C PRO A 470 -30.66 10.36 -1.16
N LEU A 471 -29.46 10.05 -1.59
CA LEU A 471 -29.19 9.34 -2.83
C LEU A 471 -28.11 8.28 -2.60
N TRP A 472 -28.04 7.33 -3.50
CA TRP A 472 -27.05 6.26 -3.47
C TRP A 472 -26.06 6.47 -4.59
N LEU A 473 -24.77 6.44 -4.25
CA LEU A 473 -23.67 6.44 -5.22
C LEU A 473 -23.11 5.03 -5.33
N ARG A 474 -22.82 4.60 -6.54
CA ARG A 474 -22.28 3.27 -6.80
C ARG A 474 -21.10 3.31 -7.74
N SER A 475 -20.11 2.44 -7.43
CA SER A 475 -18.99 2.11 -8.31
C SER A 475 -18.93 0.60 -8.53
N GLU A 476 -18.74 0.19 -9.79
CA GLU A 476 -18.55 -1.21 -10.17
C GLU A 476 -17.30 -1.35 -11.03
N TRP A 477 -16.50 -2.38 -10.76
CA TRP A 477 -15.32 -2.69 -11.57
C TRP A 477 -15.04 -4.19 -11.64
N ASP A 478 -14.27 -4.59 -12.66
CA ASP A 478 -13.88 -5.96 -12.96
C ASP A 478 -12.37 -6.19 -12.84
N LEU A 479 -11.89 -7.38 -13.19
CA LEU A 479 -10.48 -7.77 -13.20
C LEU A 479 -9.60 -6.87 -14.09
N ASN A 480 -10.19 -6.25 -15.12
CA ASN A 480 -9.46 -5.34 -16.01
C ASN A 480 -9.32 -3.93 -15.42
N GLY A 481 -9.94 -3.66 -14.27
CA GLY A 481 -9.90 -2.36 -13.62
C GLY A 481 -10.71 -1.29 -14.37
N VAL A 482 -11.75 -1.69 -15.10
CA VAL A 482 -12.68 -0.75 -15.75
C VAL A 482 -13.80 -0.42 -14.79
N CYS A 483 -13.74 0.76 -14.19
CA CYS A 483 -14.74 1.28 -13.28
C CYS A 483 -15.88 1.98 -14.04
N ARG A 484 -17.12 1.76 -13.58
CA ARG A 484 -18.33 2.48 -14.00
C ARG A 484 -19.06 3.02 -12.78
N PHE A 485 -19.44 4.28 -12.86
CA PHE A 485 -20.23 4.93 -11.83
C PHE A 485 -21.72 4.96 -12.19
N SER A 486 -22.55 4.91 -11.17
CA SER A 486 -23.99 5.13 -11.26
C SER A 486 -24.54 5.74 -9.98
N TYR A 487 -25.71 6.34 -10.05
CA TYR A 487 -26.42 6.89 -8.89
C TYR A 487 -27.88 6.47 -8.90
N SER A 488 -28.52 6.55 -7.75
CA SER A 488 -29.94 6.26 -7.58
C SER A 488 -30.57 7.27 -6.62
N THR A 489 -31.85 7.59 -6.86
CA THR A 489 -32.68 8.43 -5.98
C THR A 489 -33.75 7.63 -5.21
N ASP A 490 -33.80 6.31 -5.42
CA ASP A 490 -34.75 5.39 -4.78
C ASP A 490 -34.07 4.18 -4.11
N GLY A 491 -32.73 4.08 -4.22
CA GLY A 491 -31.92 2.96 -3.73
C GLY A 491 -32.08 1.66 -4.50
N LYS A 492 -32.88 1.63 -5.56
CA LYS A 492 -33.22 0.42 -6.33
C LYS A 492 -32.79 0.52 -7.79
N SER A 493 -33.13 1.61 -8.44
CA SER A 493 -32.88 1.85 -9.86
C SER A 493 -31.66 2.75 -10.02
N PHE A 494 -30.58 2.21 -10.60
CA PHE A 494 -29.33 2.93 -10.78
C PHE A 494 -29.17 3.44 -12.20
N THR A 495 -28.89 4.72 -12.35
CA THR A 495 -28.58 5.39 -13.61
C THR A 495 -27.09 5.55 -13.77
N SER A 496 -26.51 4.99 -14.83
CA SER A 496 -25.09 5.18 -15.15
C SER A 496 -24.79 6.65 -15.42
N PHE A 497 -23.65 7.14 -14.91
CA PHE A 497 -23.27 8.53 -15.09
C PHE A 497 -21.75 8.69 -15.20
N GLY A 498 -21.32 9.44 -16.20
CA GLY A 498 -19.92 9.59 -16.57
C GLY A 498 -19.42 8.45 -17.47
N GLU A 499 -18.25 8.66 -18.04
CA GLU A 499 -17.60 7.66 -18.88
C GLU A 499 -16.89 6.59 -18.02
N PRO A 500 -16.70 5.35 -18.51
CA PRO A 500 -15.92 4.34 -17.80
C PRO A 500 -14.50 4.81 -17.48
N TYR A 501 -14.03 4.61 -16.27
CA TYR A 501 -12.68 4.98 -15.82
C TYR A 501 -11.77 3.76 -15.77
N GLN A 502 -10.65 3.81 -16.48
CA GLN A 502 -9.63 2.77 -16.42
C GLN A 502 -8.67 3.04 -15.27
N PHE A 503 -8.59 2.12 -14.33
CA PHE A 503 -7.54 2.11 -13.30
C PHE A 503 -6.16 1.96 -13.95
N GLY A 504 -5.14 2.47 -13.31
CA GLY A 504 -3.80 2.43 -13.86
C GLY A 504 -2.70 2.27 -12.82
N TRP A 505 -1.52 1.95 -13.29
CA TRP A 505 -0.32 1.85 -12.47
C TRP A 505 -0.01 3.16 -11.75
N ALA A 506 0.32 3.09 -10.48
CA ALA A 506 0.63 4.24 -9.64
C ALA A 506 1.79 4.00 -8.68
N ASP A 507 2.94 3.73 -9.28
CA ASP A 507 4.22 3.73 -8.56
C ASP A 507 4.20 2.79 -7.33
N TYR A 508 3.97 1.49 -7.56
CA TYR A 508 3.94 0.41 -6.55
C TYR A 508 2.71 0.35 -5.65
N ARG A 509 1.73 1.23 -5.83
CA ARG A 509 0.52 1.29 -5.00
C ARG A 509 -0.71 0.92 -5.80
N GLY A 510 -1.64 0.23 -5.12
CA GLY A 510 -2.93 -0.11 -5.67
C GLY A 510 -3.90 1.07 -5.69
N GLU A 511 -4.92 0.91 -6.49
CA GLU A 511 -6.07 1.81 -6.53
C GLU A 511 -6.78 1.83 -5.16
N ARG A 512 -7.43 2.93 -4.83
CA ARG A 512 -8.23 3.12 -3.63
C ARG A 512 -9.66 3.51 -3.98
N ILE A 513 -10.62 3.11 -3.15
CA ILE A 513 -11.98 3.63 -3.18
C ILE A 513 -12.24 4.43 -1.91
N GLY A 514 -12.96 5.55 -2.01
CA GLY A 514 -13.14 6.40 -0.84
C GLY A 514 -14.25 7.41 -0.95
N LEU A 515 -14.50 8.06 0.19
CA LEU A 515 -15.47 9.13 0.41
C LEU A 515 -14.73 10.45 0.54
N PHE A 516 -15.30 11.53 0.04
CA PHE A 516 -14.66 12.84 0.13
C PHE A 516 -15.66 13.98 0.25
N SER A 517 -15.18 15.09 0.80
CA SER A 517 -15.91 16.35 0.84
C SER A 517 -14.93 17.52 0.85
N TYR A 518 -15.14 18.50 -0.03
CA TYR A 518 -14.42 19.77 -0.02
C TYR A 518 -15.30 20.91 -0.52
N ASN A 519 -14.97 22.17 -0.18
CA ASN A 519 -15.70 23.34 -0.65
C ASN A 519 -14.74 24.38 -1.26
N ASN A 520 -14.88 24.63 -2.56
CA ASN A 520 -14.01 25.55 -3.28
C ASN A 520 -14.13 27.01 -2.83
N SER A 521 -15.27 27.39 -2.20
CA SER A 521 -15.54 28.76 -1.78
C SER A 521 -15.00 29.08 -0.39
N GLY A 522 -14.88 28.08 0.48
CA GLY A 522 -14.44 28.29 1.86
C GLY A 522 -14.71 27.12 2.78
N GLU A 523 -14.81 27.40 4.07
CA GLU A 523 -15.13 26.43 5.11
C GLU A 523 -16.62 26.50 5.40
N ALA A 524 -17.42 25.71 4.69
CA ALA A 524 -18.87 25.68 4.83
C ALA A 524 -19.47 24.37 4.31
N GLY A 525 -20.50 23.90 5.01
CA GLY A 525 -21.29 22.71 4.65
C GLY A 525 -20.66 21.40 5.09
N HIS A 526 -21.47 20.35 4.99
CA HIS A 526 -21.07 18.97 5.27
C HIS A 526 -21.83 18.00 4.35
N ALA A 527 -21.33 16.80 4.26
CA ALA A 527 -22.00 15.66 3.63
C ALA A 527 -22.03 14.50 4.63
N ASP A 528 -23.15 13.83 4.71
CA ASP A 528 -23.33 12.68 5.59
C ASP A 528 -23.38 11.40 4.73
N PHE A 529 -22.58 10.40 5.11
CA PHE A 529 -22.49 9.11 4.43
C PHE A 529 -22.90 7.98 5.38
N ASP A 530 -23.61 7.00 4.84
CA ASP A 530 -24.02 5.79 5.57
C ASP A 530 -23.94 4.57 4.66
N SER A 531 -24.05 3.39 5.27
CA SER A 531 -24.25 2.10 4.57
C SER A 531 -23.26 1.86 3.44
N PHE A 532 -21.96 2.10 3.72
CA PHE A 532 -20.91 1.76 2.76
C PHE A 532 -20.82 0.24 2.64
N THR A 533 -21.35 -0.29 1.57
CA THR A 533 -21.36 -1.73 1.27
C THR A 533 -20.39 -2.04 0.14
N TYR A 534 -19.54 -3.06 0.33
CA TYR A 534 -18.58 -3.52 -0.66
C TYR A 534 -18.82 -5.01 -0.93
N ARG A 535 -19.32 -5.33 -2.08
CA ARG A 535 -19.55 -6.71 -2.52
C ARG A 535 -18.50 -7.10 -3.55
N SER A 536 -17.79 -8.18 -3.27
CA SER A 536 -16.80 -8.77 -4.18
C SER A 536 -16.99 -10.28 -4.25
N ASP A 537 -16.35 -10.91 -5.23
CA ASP A 537 -16.30 -12.36 -5.27
C ASP A 537 -15.58 -12.91 -4.06
N SER A 538 -16.11 -13.98 -3.48
CA SER A 538 -15.52 -14.67 -2.34
C SER A 538 -14.20 -15.35 -2.73
N SER A 539 -13.29 -15.46 -1.77
CA SER A 539 -12.12 -16.35 -1.88
C SER A 539 -12.50 -17.83 -2.01
N LEU A 540 -13.64 -18.19 -1.43
CA LEU A 540 -14.17 -19.57 -1.50
C LEU A 540 -14.82 -19.81 -2.85
N THR A 541 -14.56 -20.95 -3.45
CA THR A 541 -15.34 -21.44 -4.60
C THR A 541 -16.75 -21.79 -4.13
N GLN A 542 -17.76 -21.14 -4.71
CA GLN A 542 -19.14 -21.59 -4.56
C GLN A 542 -19.34 -22.92 -5.27
#